data_78d7119433214594ca31990f89cf7f06
#
_entry.id   78d7119433214594ca31990f89cf7f06
#
_cell.length_a   1.000
_cell.length_b   1.000
_cell.length_c   1.000
_cell.angle_alpha   90.00
_cell.angle_beta   90.00
_cell.angle_gamma   90.00
#
_symmetry.space_group_name_H-M   'P 1'
#
loop_
_entity.id
_entity.type
_entity.pdbx_description
1 polymer ?
#
loop_
_entity_poly.entity_id
_entity_poly.type
_entity_poly.pdbx_seq_one_letter_code
_entity_poly.pdbx_strand_id
1 'polypeptide(L)'
;MLSCSAKIDQDVWQLFVDGEMMTNARWPNALWSDKTVFLNKYWAKSHKSSKRGKMVDSGQKDLAGSGINAEGAMAILKIGSFNTFTAAVKSHSPGQNFFTYDDKFGDIKFKPGHNQYFLEDKLDFLDNAGEWFYDKGSKKVYVKTLDGMSPEGRIRGKVTKSPCV
;
A
#
# COMPACT_ATOMS: atom_id res chain seq x y z
N MET A 1 4.08 -19.95 -2.21
CA MET A 1 5.22 -19.07 -2.60
C MET A 1 5.85 -18.57 -1.31
N LEU A 2 7.14 -18.86 -1.09
CA LEU A 2 7.83 -18.53 0.16
C LEU A 2 8.15 -17.02 0.16
N SER A 3 7.72 -16.29 1.18
CA SER A 3 8.26 -14.97 1.48
C SER A 3 9.55 -15.15 2.28
N CYS A 4 10.64 -14.56 1.82
CA CYS A 4 11.86 -14.50 2.59
C CYS A 4 11.84 -13.29 3.53
N SER A 5 12.41 -13.43 4.73
CA SER A 5 12.55 -12.32 5.67
C SER A 5 13.98 -12.17 6.15
N ALA A 6 14.43 -10.92 6.32
CA ALA A 6 15.73 -10.59 6.90
C ALA A 6 15.57 -9.50 7.95
N LYS A 7 16.38 -9.56 9.02
CA LYS A 7 16.42 -8.53 10.06
C LYS A 7 17.38 -7.42 9.65
N ILE A 8 16.98 -6.16 9.84
CA ILE A 8 17.78 -4.97 9.53
C ILE A 8 17.70 -3.95 10.65
N ASP A 9 18.82 -3.28 10.92
CA ASP A 9 18.94 -2.35 12.05
C ASP A 9 18.45 -0.93 11.76
N GLN A 10 18.13 -0.63 10.50
CA GLN A 10 17.69 0.71 10.05
C GLN A 10 16.35 0.61 9.35
N ASP A 11 15.53 1.65 9.48
CA ASP A 11 14.26 1.73 8.76
C ASP A 11 14.51 1.80 7.25
N VAL A 12 13.87 0.90 6.52
CA VAL A 12 13.93 0.84 5.06
C VAL A 12 12.62 1.37 4.49
N TRP A 13 12.71 2.24 3.51
CA TRP A 13 11.55 2.83 2.86
C TRP A 13 11.55 2.63 1.34
N GLN A 14 12.59 1.99 0.81
CA GLN A 14 12.65 1.53 -0.57
C GLN A 14 13.51 0.27 -0.66
N LEU A 15 13.02 -0.76 -1.34
CA LEU A 15 13.71 -2.02 -1.50
C LEU A 15 13.97 -2.32 -2.97
N PHE A 16 15.14 -2.88 -3.23
CA PHE A 16 15.58 -3.33 -4.56
C PHE A 16 16.05 -4.77 -4.47
N VAL A 17 15.72 -5.56 -5.49
CA VAL A 17 16.27 -6.90 -5.71
C VAL A 17 16.94 -6.89 -7.07
N ASP A 18 18.23 -7.22 -7.15
CA ASP A 18 19.08 -7.14 -8.37
C ASP A 18 19.03 -5.78 -9.07
N GLY A 19 18.82 -4.71 -8.31
CA GLY A 19 18.69 -3.36 -8.86
C GLY A 19 17.28 -2.96 -9.31
N GLU A 20 16.35 -3.91 -9.38
CA GLU A 20 14.93 -3.64 -9.69
C GLU A 20 14.19 -3.18 -8.42
N MET A 21 13.47 -2.07 -8.55
CA MET A 21 12.68 -1.52 -7.43
C MET A 21 11.46 -2.38 -7.15
N MET A 22 11.36 -2.88 -5.93
CA MET A 22 10.21 -3.63 -5.45
C MET A 22 9.08 -2.70 -5.05
N THR A 23 7.86 -3.15 -5.21
CA THR A 23 6.66 -2.40 -4.82
C THR A 23 6.35 -2.65 -3.34
N ASN A 24 6.05 -1.60 -2.57
CA ASN A 24 5.51 -1.81 -1.23
C ASN A 24 4.22 -2.62 -1.32
N ALA A 25 4.09 -3.65 -0.46
CA ALA A 25 2.92 -4.51 -0.45
C ALA A 25 1.64 -3.69 -0.41
N ARG A 26 0.76 -3.88 -1.40
CA ARG A 26 -0.39 -3.00 -1.61
C ARG A 26 -1.62 -3.73 -2.12
N TRP A 27 -2.77 -3.14 -1.83
CA TRP A 27 -4.05 -3.52 -2.41
C TRP A 27 -4.75 -2.29 -3.04
N PRO A 28 -5.28 -2.36 -4.27
CA PRO A 28 -5.13 -3.43 -5.26
C PRO A 28 -3.69 -3.52 -5.78
N ASN A 29 -3.32 -4.72 -6.26
CA ASN A 29 -1.98 -4.98 -6.77
C ASN A 29 -1.63 -4.11 -7.98
N ALA A 30 -0.41 -3.60 -7.97
CA ALA A 30 0.24 -2.91 -9.09
C ALA A 30 1.74 -2.93 -8.83
N LEU A 31 2.56 -2.98 -9.86
CA LEU A 31 4.00 -3.17 -9.75
C LEU A 31 4.79 -2.03 -10.39
N TRP A 32 5.97 -1.76 -9.86
CA TRP A 32 6.96 -0.89 -10.49
C TRP A 32 7.58 -1.54 -11.72
N SER A 33 7.85 -2.83 -11.68
CA SER A 33 8.52 -3.60 -12.75
C SER A 33 7.77 -3.51 -14.09
N ASP A 34 6.44 -3.48 -14.07
CA ASP A 34 5.59 -3.37 -15.28
C ASP A 34 4.92 -1.99 -15.43
N LYS A 35 5.28 -1.02 -14.56
CA LYS A 35 4.78 0.36 -14.55
C LYS A 35 3.27 0.50 -14.30
N THR A 36 2.61 -0.55 -13.84
CA THR A 36 1.17 -0.51 -13.55
C THR A 36 0.82 0.40 -12.38
N VAL A 37 1.76 0.69 -11.48
CA VAL A 37 1.61 1.69 -10.41
C VAL A 37 1.18 3.07 -10.91
N PHE A 38 1.50 3.44 -12.14
CA PHE A 38 1.14 4.73 -12.75
C PHE A 38 -0.26 4.75 -13.35
N LEU A 39 -0.93 3.61 -13.47
CA LEU A 39 -2.18 3.50 -14.19
C LEU A 39 -3.38 3.55 -13.23
N ASN A 40 -4.27 4.52 -13.43
CA ASN A 40 -5.47 4.71 -12.60
C ASN A 40 -6.39 3.46 -12.54
N LYS A 41 -6.35 2.58 -13.53
CA LYS A 41 -7.14 1.35 -13.54
C LYS A 41 -6.75 0.35 -12.43
N TYR A 42 -5.56 0.52 -11.84
CA TYR A 42 -5.05 -0.26 -10.70
C TYR A 42 -5.33 0.39 -9.34
N TRP A 43 -6.09 1.46 -9.32
CA TRP A 43 -6.62 2.06 -8.11
C TRP A 43 -8.04 1.57 -7.86
N ALA A 44 -8.41 1.42 -6.61
CA ALA A 44 -9.80 1.22 -6.22
C ALA A 44 -10.57 2.53 -6.33
N LYS A 45 -11.89 2.44 -6.55
CA LYS A 45 -12.77 3.60 -6.63
C LYS A 45 -13.72 3.66 -5.45
N SER A 46 -14.02 4.87 -5.01
CA SER A 46 -15.01 5.09 -3.97
C SER A 46 -16.44 4.90 -4.50
N HIS A 47 -17.30 4.34 -3.67
CA HIS A 47 -18.75 4.38 -3.87
C HIS A 47 -19.30 5.77 -3.51
N LYS A 48 -20.47 6.13 -4.08
CA LYS A 48 -21.13 7.42 -3.81
C LYS A 48 -21.61 7.61 -2.37
N SER A 49 -21.67 6.56 -1.56
CA SER A 49 -21.92 6.64 -0.12
C SER A 49 -20.68 6.96 0.73
N SER A 50 -19.52 7.09 0.10
CA SER A 50 -18.30 7.52 0.80
C SER A 50 -18.46 8.96 1.30
N LYS A 51 -17.83 9.24 2.43
CA LYS A 51 -17.73 10.57 3.02
C LYS A 51 -16.34 10.81 3.61
N ARG A 52 -16.06 12.03 3.98
CA ARG A 52 -14.81 12.35 4.68
C ARG A 52 -14.66 11.46 5.92
N GLY A 53 -13.47 10.90 6.12
CA GLY A 53 -13.19 9.95 7.21
C GLY A 53 -13.72 8.53 7.01
N LYS A 54 -14.52 8.26 5.95
CA LYS A 54 -15.02 6.92 5.62
C LYS A 54 -15.01 6.68 4.12
N MET A 55 -14.17 5.77 3.67
CA MET A 55 -14.12 5.31 2.28
C MET A 55 -14.92 4.02 2.14
N VAL A 56 -15.93 4.04 1.26
CA VAL A 56 -16.70 2.85 0.88
C VAL A 56 -16.22 2.43 -0.50
N ASP A 57 -15.85 1.17 -0.66
CA ASP A 57 -15.41 0.62 -1.95
C ASP A 57 -16.58 0.54 -2.93
N SER A 58 -16.31 0.81 -4.21
CA SER A 58 -17.33 0.70 -5.27
C SER A 58 -17.64 -0.74 -5.68
N GLY A 59 -16.85 -1.71 -5.19
CA GLY A 59 -16.90 -3.11 -5.60
C GLY A 59 -16.10 -3.43 -6.87
N GLN A 60 -15.51 -2.41 -7.53
CA GLN A 60 -14.74 -2.65 -8.75
C GLN A 60 -13.46 -3.47 -8.52
N LYS A 61 -12.86 -3.32 -7.33
CA LYS A 61 -11.67 -4.09 -6.90
C LYS A 61 -12.01 -5.06 -5.77
N ASP A 62 -13.24 -5.01 -5.31
CA ASP A 62 -13.83 -5.92 -4.32
C ASP A 62 -13.02 -6.02 -3.01
N LEU A 63 -12.98 -4.90 -2.28
CA LEU A 63 -12.32 -4.84 -0.98
C LEU A 63 -12.87 -5.91 -0.03
N ALA A 64 -14.20 -6.11 -0.02
CA ALA A 64 -14.83 -7.09 0.85
C ALA A 64 -14.44 -8.52 0.50
N GLY A 65 -14.45 -8.87 -0.79
CA GLY A 65 -14.08 -10.21 -1.28
C GLY A 65 -12.59 -10.50 -1.22
N SER A 66 -11.74 -9.48 -1.07
CA SER A 66 -10.29 -9.66 -0.96
C SER A 66 -9.85 -10.43 0.29
N GLY A 67 -10.68 -10.44 1.34
CA GLY A 67 -10.38 -11.11 2.61
C GLY A 67 -9.27 -10.45 3.45
N ILE A 68 -8.69 -9.34 2.99
CA ILE A 68 -7.62 -8.63 3.70
C ILE A 68 -8.14 -7.93 4.96
N ASN A 69 -7.28 -7.77 5.96
CA ASN A 69 -7.50 -6.82 7.05
C ASN A 69 -6.66 -5.56 6.81
N ALA A 70 -7.32 -4.44 6.50
CA ALA A 70 -6.64 -3.18 6.19
C ALA A 70 -6.44 -2.27 7.42
N GLU A 71 -6.90 -2.65 8.60
CA GLU A 71 -6.69 -1.84 9.82
C GLU A 71 -5.19 -1.62 10.08
N GLY A 72 -4.79 -0.39 10.31
CA GLY A 72 -3.40 0.00 10.49
C GLY A 72 -2.59 0.19 9.21
N ALA A 73 -3.13 -0.16 8.03
CA ALA A 73 -2.50 0.12 6.75
C ALA A 73 -2.43 1.62 6.46
N MET A 74 -1.59 2.01 5.51
CA MET A 74 -1.57 3.35 4.94
C MET A 74 -2.54 3.44 3.76
N ALA A 75 -3.53 4.32 3.85
CA ALA A 75 -4.39 4.65 2.74
C ALA A 75 -3.81 5.81 1.94
N ILE A 76 -3.61 5.61 0.63
CA ILE A 76 -3.25 6.65 -0.32
C ILE A 76 -4.54 7.07 -1.01
N LEU A 77 -4.97 8.30 -0.75
CA LEU A 77 -6.29 8.81 -1.07
C LEU A 77 -6.20 9.92 -2.12
N LYS A 78 -6.66 9.66 -3.34
CA LYS A 78 -6.84 10.66 -4.38
C LYS A 78 -8.24 11.25 -4.24
N ILE A 79 -8.35 12.27 -3.40
CA ILE A 79 -9.61 12.91 -3.03
C ILE A 79 -9.60 14.40 -3.37
N GLY A 80 -10.77 14.94 -3.71
CA GLY A 80 -10.85 16.29 -4.25
C GLY A 80 -10.43 16.33 -5.73
N SER A 81 -9.84 17.45 -6.16
CA SER A 81 -9.33 17.61 -7.52
C SER A 81 -7.81 17.68 -7.48
N PHE A 82 -7.14 16.73 -8.13
CA PHE A 82 -5.67 16.69 -8.30
C PHE A 82 -4.83 16.55 -7.02
N ASN A 83 -5.46 16.24 -5.87
CA ASN A 83 -4.78 16.09 -4.60
C ASN A 83 -4.70 14.62 -4.20
N THR A 84 -3.53 14.24 -3.65
CA THR A 84 -3.32 12.93 -3.06
C THR A 84 -2.89 13.13 -1.61
N PHE A 85 -3.54 12.41 -0.71
CA PHE A 85 -3.28 12.45 0.73
C PHE A 85 -2.98 11.06 1.25
N THR A 86 -2.31 11.00 2.38
CA THR A 86 -2.04 9.76 3.11
C THR A 86 -2.73 9.79 4.46
N ALA A 87 -3.30 8.68 4.88
CA ALA A 87 -3.86 8.53 6.22
C ALA A 87 -3.78 7.07 6.68
N ALA A 88 -3.58 6.88 7.98
CA ALA A 88 -3.71 5.55 8.55
C ALA A 88 -5.17 5.08 8.52
N VAL A 89 -5.38 3.83 8.14
CA VAL A 89 -6.67 3.16 8.28
C VAL A 89 -6.94 2.90 9.75
N LYS A 90 -7.98 3.50 10.29
CA LYS A 90 -8.36 3.38 11.71
C LYS A 90 -9.12 2.10 12.01
N SER A 91 -10.01 1.71 11.12
CA SER A 91 -10.78 0.48 11.29
C SER A 91 -11.14 -0.12 9.94
N HIS A 92 -10.98 -1.42 9.85
CA HIS A 92 -11.44 -2.30 8.78
C HIS A 92 -11.39 -3.74 9.28
N SER A 93 -12.36 -4.55 8.88
CA SER A 93 -12.35 -5.99 9.12
C SER A 93 -12.55 -6.74 7.80
N PRO A 94 -11.99 -7.95 7.66
CA PRO A 94 -12.24 -8.78 6.49
C PRO A 94 -13.73 -8.92 6.18
N GLY A 95 -14.10 -8.83 4.92
CA GLY A 95 -15.49 -8.87 4.47
C GLY A 95 -16.22 -7.52 4.50
N GLN A 96 -15.63 -6.47 5.05
CA GLN A 96 -16.19 -5.12 4.98
C GLN A 96 -15.80 -4.44 3.66
N ASN A 97 -16.76 -3.75 3.06
CA ASN A 97 -16.53 -2.96 1.84
C ASN A 97 -16.18 -1.49 2.13
N PHE A 98 -15.79 -1.15 3.33
CA PHE A 98 -15.39 0.20 3.73
C PHE A 98 -14.32 0.18 4.79
N PHE A 99 -13.59 1.27 4.89
CA PHE A 99 -12.68 1.56 6.01
C PHE A 99 -12.85 3.00 6.49
N THR A 100 -12.40 3.26 7.73
CA THR A 100 -12.33 4.61 8.28
C THR A 100 -10.89 5.09 8.37
N TYR A 101 -10.68 6.40 8.29
CA TYR A 101 -9.36 7.02 8.35
C TYR A 101 -9.44 8.40 9.01
N ASP A 102 -8.28 8.94 9.44
CA ASP A 102 -8.20 10.29 9.98
C ASP A 102 -8.30 11.32 8.85
N ASP A 103 -9.35 12.13 8.92
CA ASP A 103 -9.56 13.21 7.97
C ASP A 103 -9.03 14.54 8.53
N LYS A 104 -7.74 14.77 8.34
CA LYS A 104 -7.03 15.98 8.75
C LYS A 104 -6.56 16.83 7.57
N PHE A 105 -7.26 16.77 6.44
CA PHE A 105 -6.80 17.32 5.17
C PHE A 105 -7.24 18.77 4.90
N GLY A 106 -7.78 19.43 5.91
CA GLY A 106 -8.27 20.81 5.76
C GLY A 106 -9.53 20.91 4.89
N ASP A 107 -9.72 22.06 4.26
CA ASP A 107 -10.89 22.28 3.40
C ASP A 107 -10.63 21.75 1.97
N ILE A 108 -11.13 20.54 1.71
CA ILE A 108 -11.08 19.90 0.40
C ILE A 108 -12.48 19.58 -0.09
N LYS A 109 -12.73 19.74 -1.38
CA LYS A 109 -13.98 19.34 -2.02
C LYS A 109 -13.99 17.82 -2.21
N PHE A 110 -14.47 17.08 -1.23
CA PHE A 110 -14.66 15.63 -1.34
C PHE A 110 -15.72 15.30 -2.41
N LYS A 111 -15.42 14.36 -3.32
CA LYS A 111 -16.30 13.97 -4.42
C LYS A 111 -16.68 12.49 -4.32
N PRO A 112 -17.76 12.13 -3.59
CA PRO A 112 -18.19 10.74 -3.47
C PRO A 112 -18.40 10.09 -4.84
N GLY A 113 -17.95 8.84 -4.99
CA GLY A 113 -18.03 8.10 -6.25
C GLY A 113 -16.97 8.45 -7.31
N HIS A 114 -16.20 9.53 -7.11
CA HIS A 114 -15.14 9.95 -8.02
C HIS A 114 -13.73 9.82 -7.44
N ASN A 115 -13.63 9.61 -6.13
CA ASN A 115 -12.34 9.46 -5.48
C ASN A 115 -11.74 8.09 -5.79
N GLN A 116 -10.42 8.03 -5.79
CA GLN A 116 -9.65 6.80 -5.97
C GLN A 116 -8.74 6.60 -4.77
N TYR A 117 -8.37 5.36 -4.51
CA TYR A 117 -7.48 5.02 -3.40
C TYR A 117 -6.76 3.71 -3.66
N PHE A 118 -5.69 3.50 -2.93
CA PHE A 118 -5.10 2.20 -2.68
C PHE A 118 -4.60 2.13 -1.22
N LEU A 119 -4.36 0.94 -0.75
CA LEU A 119 -3.88 0.64 0.59
C LEU A 119 -2.50 0.02 0.48
N GLU A 120 -1.59 0.37 1.39
CA GLU A 120 -0.23 -0.18 1.39
C GLU A 120 0.34 -0.30 2.81
N ASP A 121 1.58 -0.76 2.90
CA ASP A 121 2.35 -0.82 4.14
C ASP A 121 1.74 -1.79 5.17
N LYS A 122 1.33 -2.98 4.72
CA LYS A 122 0.86 -4.04 5.59
C LYS A 122 1.25 -5.43 5.07
N LEU A 123 1.61 -6.34 5.99
CA LEU A 123 2.02 -7.70 5.64
C LEU A 123 0.89 -8.47 4.94
N ASP A 124 -0.37 -8.23 5.31
CA ASP A 124 -1.55 -8.88 4.70
C ASP A 124 -1.68 -8.60 3.20
N PHE A 125 -1.02 -7.55 2.70
CA PHE A 125 -1.03 -7.18 1.28
C PHE A 125 0.12 -7.81 0.50
N LEU A 126 1.04 -8.51 1.17
CA LEU A 126 2.19 -9.16 0.52
C LEU A 126 1.74 -10.44 -0.17
N ASP A 127 0.98 -10.33 -1.24
CA ASP A 127 0.39 -11.46 -1.94
C ASP A 127 0.95 -11.69 -3.35
N ASN A 128 1.61 -10.69 -3.95
CA ASN A 128 2.10 -10.74 -5.32
C ASN A 128 3.65 -10.75 -5.40
N ALA A 129 4.19 -11.42 -6.44
CA ALA A 129 5.63 -11.32 -6.75
C ALA A 129 6.00 -9.88 -7.12
N GLY A 130 7.16 -9.41 -6.68
CA GLY A 130 7.60 -8.02 -6.87
C GLY A 130 7.20 -7.10 -5.73
N GLU A 131 6.59 -7.62 -4.67
CA GLU A 131 6.20 -6.85 -3.50
C GLU A 131 7.12 -7.10 -2.29
N TRP A 132 7.15 -6.12 -1.41
CA TRP A 132 7.88 -6.16 -0.14
C TRP A 132 7.13 -5.44 0.96
N PHE A 133 7.44 -5.79 2.20
CA PHE A 133 6.92 -5.13 3.41
C PHE A 133 8.02 -5.02 4.47
N TYR A 134 8.05 -3.91 5.19
CA TYR A 134 8.95 -3.70 6.33
C TYR A 134 8.15 -3.62 7.64
N ASP A 135 8.34 -4.62 8.49
CA ASP A 135 7.82 -4.60 9.84
C ASP A 135 8.75 -3.81 10.76
N LYS A 136 8.35 -2.58 11.08
CA LYS A 136 9.10 -1.68 11.98
C LYS A 136 9.21 -2.23 13.40
N GLY A 137 8.22 -2.97 13.87
CA GLY A 137 8.20 -3.53 15.21
C GLY A 137 9.23 -4.63 15.41
N SER A 138 9.30 -5.56 14.48
CA SER A 138 10.27 -6.66 14.49
C SER A 138 11.58 -6.35 13.76
N LYS A 139 11.65 -5.21 13.07
CA LYS A 139 12.76 -4.80 12.18
C LYS A 139 13.06 -5.84 11.10
N LYS A 140 12.02 -6.42 10.52
CA LYS A 140 12.13 -7.42 9.47
C LYS A 140 11.62 -6.90 8.14
N VAL A 141 12.34 -7.22 7.07
CA VAL A 141 11.86 -7.08 5.69
C VAL A 141 11.34 -8.41 5.21
N TYR A 142 10.18 -8.37 4.59
CA TYR A 142 9.56 -9.50 3.89
C TYR A 142 9.51 -9.14 2.41
N VAL A 143 9.85 -10.09 1.54
CA VAL A 143 9.84 -9.86 0.09
C VAL A 143 9.40 -11.11 -0.66
N LYS A 144 8.63 -10.91 -1.72
CA LYS A 144 8.34 -11.90 -2.76
C LYS A 144 9.07 -11.48 -4.03
N THR A 145 10.17 -12.14 -4.33
CA THR A 145 10.97 -11.84 -5.51
C THR A 145 10.19 -12.14 -6.80
N LEU A 146 10.48 -11.41 -7.88
CA LEU A 146 9.81 -11.59 -9.18
C LEU A 146 10.04 -12.99 -9.76
N ASP A 147 11.22 -13.56 -9.52
CA ASP A 147 11.62 -14.89 -10.00
C ASP A 147 11.32 -16.04 -9.02
N GLY A 148 10.82 -15.70 -7.82
CA GLY A 148 10.53 -16.66 -6.75
C GLY A 148 11.77 -17.29 -6.09
N MET A 149 12.98 -16.81 -6.44
CA MET A 149 14.24 -17.31 -5.87
C MET A 149 14.60 -16.61 -4.56
N SER A 150 15.55 -17.17 -3.81
CA SER A 150 16.04 -16.56 -2.57
C SER A 150 16.58 -15.15 -2.85
N PRO A 151 16.22 -14.16 -2.03
CA PRO A 151 16.73 -12.80 -2.15
C PRO A 151 18.11 -12.61 -1.48
N GLU A 152 18.69 -13.64 -0.90
CA GLU A 152 19.98 -13.59 -0.19
C GLU A 152 21.08 -13.05 -1.12
N GLY A 153 21.84 -12.05 -0.64
CA GLY A 153 22.89 -11.38 -1.41
C GLY A 153 22.40 -10.44 -2.52
N ARG A 154 21.09 -10.41 -2.81
CA ARG A 154 20.48 -9.67 -3.94
C ARG A 154 19.76 -8.41 -3.50
N ILE A 155 19.47 -8.26 -2.20
CA ILE A 155 18.68 -7.15 -1.65
C ILE A 155 19.54 -5.93 -1.38
N ARG A 156 18.99 -4.77 -1.73
CA ARG A 156 19.48 -3.45 -1.31
C ARG A 156 18.32 -2.63 -0.78
N GLY A 157 18.48 -2.03 0.42
CA GLY A 157 17.51 -1.15 1.03
C GLY A 157 17.98 0.30 0.97
N LYS A 158 17.06 1.22 0.65
CA LYS A 158 17.31 2.64 0.84
C LYS A 158 16.89 3.01 2.26
N VAL A 159 17.85 3.49 3.04
CA VAL A 159 17.67 3.97 4.40
C VAL A 159 17.88 5.48 4.41
N THR A 160 17.03 6.22 5.11
CA THR A 160 17.21 7.66 5.26
C THR A 160 18.25 7.89 6.33
N LYS A 161 19.39 8.43 5.93
CA LYS A 161 20.11 9.33 6.82
C LYS A 161 19.73 10.73 6.43
N SER A 162 19.52 11.58 7.41
CA SER A 162 19.18 13.00 7.35
C SER A 162 19.39 13.69 6.00
N PRO A 163 18.53 14.61 5.59
CA PRO A 163 18.78 15.40 4.40
C PRO A 163 20.17 16.00 4.54
N CYS A 164 20.94 15.95 3.47
CA CYS A 164 22.14 16.77 3.36
C CYS A 164 21.72 18.22 3.60
N VAL A 165 22.23 18.82 4.66
CA VAL A 165 22.12 20.25 4.94
C VAL A 165 23.06 20.96 3.98
#